data_0c676ff310e5d75d68b6af89a9b95531
#
_entry.id   0c676ff310e5d75d68b6af89a9b95531
#
_cell.length_a   1.000
_cell.length_b   1.000
_cell.length_c   1.000
_cell.angle_alpha   90.00
_cell.angle_beta   90.00
_cell.angle_gamma   90.00
#
_symmetry.space_group_name_H-M   'P 1'
#
loop_
_entity.id
_entity.type
_entity.pdbx_description
1 polymer ?
#
loop_
_entity_poly.entity_id
_entity_poly.type
_entity_poly.pdbx_seq_one_letter_code
_entity_poly.pdbx_strand_id
1 'polypeptide(L)'
;SIHRIEIPPAIRELQALAPVVFVVNVSGGKDSTALALAMLEADVPHRRVFADTRWEARETYEHLDMLRAQLGPIDVVGYPGGMPAKIREGARFASRMQRWCTRELKIEPLRAYCDAIEADGSIVVTATGIRAEEGTEKNGRATMPEVEDDERWGGWMWRPIHKWPI
;
A
#
# COMPACT_ATOMS: atom_id res chain seq x y z
N SER A 1 12.90 -6.73 -19.95
CA SER A 1 12.59 -7.46 -18.72
C SER A 1 11.42 -8.41 -18.92
N ILE A 2 11.54 -9.65 -18.43
CA ILE A 2 10.49 -10.69 -18.54
C ILE A 2 9.28 -10.32 -17.65
N HIS A 3 9.45 -9.43 -16.68
CA HIS A 3 8.46 -9.06 -15.67
C HIS A 3 8.12 -7.57 -15.73
N ARG A 4 7.73 -7.09 -16.89
CA ARG A 4 7.26 -5.71 -17.02
C ARG A 4 5.81 -5.61 -16.55
N ILE A 5 5.51 -4.56 -15.77
CA ILE A 5 4.14 -4.24 -15.38
C ILE A 5 3.38 -3.68 -16.59
N GLU A 6 2.19 -4.22 -16.83
CA GLU A 6 1.23 -3.71 -17.80
C GLU A 6 -0.09 -3.39 -17.10
N ILE A 7 -0.71 -2.28 -17.49
CA ILE A 7 -2.01 -1.89 -16.94
C ILE A 7 -3.07 -2.84 -17.50
N PRO A 8 -3.78 -3.59 -16.62
CA PRO A 8 -4.77 -4.56 -17.07
C PRO A 8 -6.05 -3.90 -17.62
N PRO A 9 -6.84 -4.60 -18.45
CA PRO A 9 -8.07 -4.08 -19.03
C PRO A 9 -9.05 -3.48 -18.02
N ALA A 10 -9.22 -4.11 -16.86
CA ALA A 10 -10.11 -3.61 -15.81
C ALA A 10 -9.72 -2.20 -15.33
N ILE A 11 -8.44 -1.90 -15.20
CA ILE A 11 -7.96 -0.56 -14.84
C ILE A 11 -8.08 0.41 -16.01
N ARG A 12 -7.86 -0.03 -17.25
CA ARG A 12 -8.09 0.80 -18.43
C ARG A 12 -9.55 1.24 -18.56
N GLU A 13 -10.50 0.39 -18.18
CA GLU A 13 -11.91 0.77 -18.10
C GLU A 13 -12.15 1.89 -17.08
N LEU A 14 -11.48 1.83 -15.92
CA LEU A 14 -11.54 2.90 -14.92
C LEU A 14 -10.94 4.20 -15.46
N GLN A 15 -9.82 4.13 -16.16
CA GLN A 15 -9.19 5.29 -16.80
C GLN A 15 -10.09 5.97 -17.85
N ALA A 16 -10.99 5.22 -18.47
CA ALA A 16 -11.98 5.78 -19.40
C ALA A 16 -13.10 6.55 -18.68
N LEU A 17 -13.33 6.29 -17.39
CA LEU A 17 -14.40 6.93 -16.61
C LEU A 17 -13.92 8.21 -15.92
N ALA A 18 -12.71 8.23 -15.38
CA ALA A 18 -12.15 9.36 -14.64
C ALA A 18 -10.62 9.25 -14.58
N PRO A 19 -9.91 10.33 -14.18
CA PRO A 19 -8.49 10.25 -13.89
C PRO A 19 -8.21 9.18 -12.83
N VAL A 20 -7.27 8.29 -13.08
CA VAL A 20 -6.84 7.26 -12.14
C VAL A 20 -5.53 7.67 -11.50
N VAL A 21 -5.47 7.65 -10.18
CA VAL A 21 -4.27 7.87 -9.39
C VAL A 21 -3.85 6.55 -8.75
N PHE A 22 -2.66 6.07 -9.13
CA PHE A 22 -2.08 4.90 -8.49
C PHE A 22 -1.38 5.28 -7.20
N VAL A 23 -1.61 4.51 -6.14
CA VAL A 23 -1.00 4.68 -4.83
C VAL A 23 -0.29 3.39 -4.43
N VAL A 24 0.97 3.49 -4.07
CA VAL A 24 1.76 2.37 -3.54
C VAL A 24 2.03 2.61 -2.06
N ASN A 25 1.58 1.69 -1.22
CA ASN A 25 1.95 1.69 0.18
C ASN A 25 3.35 1.09 0.35
N VAL A 26 4.30 1.94 0.68
CA VAL A 26 5.69 1.54 0.94
C VAL A 26 5.81 1.15 2.42
N SER A 27 5.98 -0.13 2.69
CA SER A 27 6.08 -0.66 4.06
C SER A 27 7.50 -0.73 4.61
N GLY A 28 8.51 -0.42 3.79
CA GLY A 28 9.92 -0.68 4.08
C GLY A 28 10.36 -2.12 3.78
N GLY A 29 9.45 -2.99 3.33
CA GLY A 29 9.75 -4.36 2.93
C GLY A 29 10.18 -4.48 1.46
N LYS A 30 10.79 -5.62 1.13
CA LYS A 30 11.33 -5.89 -0.22
C LYS A 30 10.27 -5.84 -1.33
N ASP A 31 9.05 -6.31 -1.06
CA ASP A 31 8.02 -6.47 -2.09
C ASP A 31 7.39 -5.13 -2.47
N SER A 32 7.11 -4.26 -1.51
CA SER A 32 6.63 -2.91 -1.82
C SER A 32 7.71 -2.06 -2.52
N THR A 33 8.97 -2.26 -2.19
CA THR A 33 10.10 -1.61 -2.86
C THR A 33 10.22 -2.10 -4.30
N ALA A 34 10.18 -3.41 -4.52
CA ALA A 34 10.22 -4.00 -5.85
C ALA A 34 9.04 -3.54 -6.72
N LEU A 35 7.86 -3.45 -6.15
CA LEU A 35 6.67 -2.94 -6.83
C LEU A 35 6.86 -1.48 -7.28
N ALA A 36 7.32 -0.60 -6.39
CA ALA A 36 7.53 0.81 -6.72
C ALA A 36 8.59 0.97 -7.82
N LEU A 37 9.69 0.23 -7.75
CA LEU A 37 10.71 0.21 -8.80
C LEU A 37 10.17 -0.29 -10.13
N ALA A 38 9.40 -1.38 -10.13
CA ALA A 38 8.81 -1.95 -11.33
C ALA A 38 7.81 -0.99 -11.99
N MET A 39 7.04 -0.25 -11.20
CA MET A 39 6.14 0.78 -11.70
C MET A 39 6.89 1.95 -12.33
N LEU A 40 8.03 2.36 -11.76
CA LEU A 40 8.91 3.36 -12.38
C LEU A 40 9.48 2.88 -13.70
N GLU A 41 10.00 1.65 -13.76
CA GLU A 41 10.52 1.05 -15.00
C GLU A 41 9.47 0.94 -16.11
N ALA A 42 8.21 0.73 -15.73
CA ALA A 42 7.09 0.63 -16.66
C ALA A 42 6.48 1.99 -17.04
N ASP A 43 7.06 3.10 -16.56
CA ASP A 43 6.54 4.45 -16.75
C ASP A 43 5.09 4.61 -16.28
N VAL A 44 4.73 3.96 -15.17
CA VAL A 44 3.43 4.10 -14.52
C VAL A 44 3.56 5.12 -13.37
N PRO A 45 3.09 6.35 -13.56
CA PRO A 45 3.10 7.36 -12.50
C PRO A 45 2.30 6.88 -11.29
N HIS A 46 2.85 7.08 -10.10
CA HIS A 46 2.19 6.69 -8.86
C HIS A 46 2.65 7.54 -7.70
N ARG A 47 1.82 7.63 -6.68
CA ARG A 47 2.17 8.20 -5.39
C ARG A 47 2.66 7.10 -4.47
N ARG A 48 3.69 7.39 -3.69
CA ARG A 48 4.21 6.50 -2.66
C ARG A 48 3.85 7.08 -1.30
N VAL A 49 3.32 6.24 -0.43
CA VAL A 49 2.89 6.62 0.92
C VAL A 49 3.37 5.60 1.95
N PHE A 50 3.81 6.09 3.08
CA PHE A 50 4.21 5.28 4.24
C PHE A 50 3.32 5.61 5.43
N ALA A 51 2.72 4.58 6.03
CA ALA A 51 1.98 4.72 7.28
C ALA A 51 2.94 4.56 8.45
N ASP A 52 3.31 5.67 9.08
CA ASP A 52 4.23 5.71 10.21
C ASP A 52 3.50 5.48 11.52
N THR A 53 3.78 4.36 12.17
CA THR A 53 3.25 4.05 13.50
C THR A 53 4.02 4.76 14.62
N ARG A 54 5.15 5.38 14.32
CA ARG A 54 6.15 5.90 15.28
C ARG A 54 6.68 4.82 16.24
N TRP A 55 6.54 3.58 15.86
CA TRP A 55 7.00 2.38 16.58
C TRP A 55 7.72 1.41 15.65
N GLU A 56 8.27 1.93 14.55
CA GLU A 56 9.03 1.14 13.59
C GLU A 56 10.49 1.01 14.05
N ALA A 57 11.17 -0.04 13.57
CA ALA A 57 12.60 -0.19 13.79
C ALA A 57 13.37 0.97 13.14
N ARG A 58 14.50 1.33 13.72
CA ARG A 58 15.38 2.39 13.20
C ARG A 58 15.76 2.14 11.74
N GLU A 59 16.07 0.89 11.43
CA GLU A 59 16.45 0.44 10.09
C GLU A 59 15.36 0.71 9.05
N THR A 60 14.08 0.67 9.45
CA THR A 60 12.94 1.02 8.58
C THR A 60 13.01 2.48 8.16
N TYR A 61 13.26 3.40 9.09
CA TYR A 61 13.37 4.82 8.78
C TYR A 61 14.60 5.11 7.90
N GLU A 62 15.73 4.50 8.19
CA GLU A 62 16.95 4.62 7.38
C GLU A 62 16.73 4.11 5.95
N HIS A 63 16.01 2.98 5.82
CA HIS A 63 15.64 2.42 4.51
C HIS A 63 14.70 3.35 3.73
N LEU A 64 13.73 3.98 4.40
CA LEU A 64 12.83 4.95 3.76
C LEU A 64 13.59 6.17 3.22
N ASP A 65 14.57 6.68 3.97
CA ASP A 65 15.40 7.79 3.50
C ASP A 65 16.20 7.41 2.25
N MET A 66 16.74 6.20 2.21
CA MET A 66 17.42 5.65 1.04
C MET A 66 16.44 5.50 -0.15
N LEU A 67 15.21 5.03 0.09
CA LEU A 67 14.20 4.90 -0.94
C LEU A 67 13.76 6.25 -1.50
N ARG A 68 13.64 7.29 -0.67
CA ARG A 68 13.35 8.64 -1.14
C ARG A 68 14.40 9.17 -2.11
N ALA A 69 15.66 8.86 -1.84
CA ALA A 69 16.76 9.24 -2.73
C ALA A 69 16.69 8.55 -4.10
N GLN A 70 16.19 7.32 -4.15
CA GLN A 70 16.11 6.51 -5.37
C GLN A 70 14.79 6.66 -6.12
N LEU A 71 13.66 6.69 -5.40
CA LEU A 71 12.32 6.66 -5.98
C LEU A 71 11.69 8.04 -6.11
N GLY A 72 12.17 9.03 -5.35
CA GLY A 72 11.52 10.32 -5.20
C GLY A 72 10.63 10.41 -3.95
N PRO A 73 9.73 11.40 -3.87
CA PRO A 73 8.95 11.67 -2.67
C PRO A 73 8.15 10.46 -2.17
N ILE A 74 8.12 10.30 -0.86
CA ILE A 74 7.27 9.34 -0.16
C ILE A 74 6.47 10.15 0.87
N ASP A 75 5.16 10.19 0.71
CA ASP A 75 4.28 10.85 1.68
C ASP A 75 4.20 10.02 2.96
N VAL A 76 4.08 10.68 4.10
CA VAL A 76 3.97 10.02 5.40
C VAL A 76 2.62 10.36 5.99
N VAL A 77 1.90 9.32 6.39
CA VAL A 77 0.61 9.43 7.09
C VAL A 77 0.67 8.65 8.39
N GLY A 78 -0.24 8.93 9.32
CA GLY A 78 -0.27 8.20 10.57
C GLY A 78 -1.28 8.78 11.54
N TYR A 79 -1.51 8.05 12.62
CA TYR A 79 -2.27 8.54 13.76
C TYR A 79 -1.47 9.61 14.52
N PRO A 80 -2.08 10.73 14.94
CA PRO A 80 -1.37 11.77 15.68
C PRO A 80 -0.68 11.24 16.93
N GLY A 81 0.67 11.38 16.99
CA GLY A 81 1.48 10.81 18.06
C GLY A 81 1.76 9.31 17.94
N GLY A 82 1.19 8.63 16.94
CA GLY A 82 1.45 7.22 16.64
C GLY A 82 1.07 6.24 17.73
N MET A 83 1.73 5.08 17.74
CA MET A 83 1.55 4.02 18.74
C MET A 83 1.70 4.50 20.19
N PRO A 84 2.73 5.30 20.55
CA PRO A 84 2.88 5.77 21.94
C PRO A 84 1.68 6.58 22.43
N ALA A 85 1.12 7.46 21.60
CA ALA A 85 -0.07 8.23 21.94
C ALA A 85 -1.29 7.33 22.13
N LYS A 86 -1.47 6.38 21.22
CA LYS A 86 -2.59 5.44 21.26
C LYS A 86 -2.56 4.54 22.50
N ILE A 87 -1.39 4.07 22.89
CA ILE A 87 -1.21 3.31 24.13
C ILE A 87 -1.58 4.16 25.35
N ARG A 88 -1.14 5.40 25.41
CA ARG A 88 -1.49 6.32 26.51
C ARG A 88 -2.99 6.58 26.60
N GLU A 89 -3.67 6.73 25.47
CA GLU A 89 -5.12 6.96 25.43
C GLU A 89 -5.91 5.73 25.89
N GLY A 90 -5.52 4.53 25.41
CA GLY A 90 -6.24 3.28 25.63
C GLY A 90 -5.69 2.42 26.76
N ALA A 91 -4.52 2.75 27.31
CA ALA A 91 -3.81 1.99 28.34
C ALA A 91 -3.60 0.50 28.01
N ARG A 92 -3.54 0.14 26.73
CA ARG A 92 -3.39 -1.26 26.29
C ARG A 92 -2.40 -1.39 25.13
N PHE A 93 -1.59 -2.45 25.18
CA PHE A 93 -0.82 -2.90 24.02
C PHE A 93 -1.70 -3.70 23.06
N ALA A 94 -1.37 -3.64 21.78
CA ALA A 94 -2.01 -4.47 20.79
C ALA A 94 -1.72 -5.95 21.03
N SER A 95 -2.70 -6.81 20.78
CA SER A 95 -2.56 -8.27 20.88
C SER A 95 -2.98 -8.95 19.59
N ARG A 96 -2.76 -10.27 19.48
CA ARG A 96 -3.24 -11.06 18.33
C ARG A 96 -4.76 -10.98 18.16
N MET A 97 -5.49 -10.82 19.25
CA MET A 97 -6.96 -10.74 19.25
C MET A 97 -7.47 -9.31 19.01
N GLN A 98 -6.67 -8.31 19.31
CA GLN A 98 -7.02 -6.90 19.20
C GLN A 98 -5.98 -6.18 18.35
N ARG A 99 -6.12 -6.30 17.04
CA ARG A 99 -5.22 -5.68 16.05
C ARG A 99 -5.60 -4.22 15.73
N TRP A 100 -5.94 -3.45 16.74
CA TRP A 100 -6.24 -2.03 16.54
C TRP A 100 -5.05 -1.27 15.95
N CYS A 101 -3.82 -1.71 16.20
CA CYS A 101 -2.62 -1.09 15.65
C CYS A 101 -2.59 -1.11 14.11
N THR A 102 -3.01 -2.21 13.49
CA THR A 102 -3.08 -2.28 12.02
C THR A 102 -4.19 -1.39 11.49
N ARG A 103 -5.39 -1.48 12.07
CA ARG A 103 -6.54 -0.71 11.61
C ARG A 103 -6.34 0.80 11.82
N GLU A 104 -6.10 1.22 13.05
CA GLU A 104 -6.11 2.63 13.43
C GLU A 104 -4.81 3.35 13.11
N LEU A 105 -3.68 2.66 13.10
CA LEU A 105 -2.38 3.27 12.83
C LEU A 105 -1.94 3.19 11.37
N LYS A 106 -2.49 2.27 10.58
CA LYS A 106 -2.11 2.06 9.17
C LYS A 106 -3.29 2.18 8.21
N ILE A 107 -4.32 1.37 8.36
CA ILE A 107 -5.41 1.29 7.39
C ILE A 107 -6.21 2.60 7.35
N GLU A 108 -6.65 3.12 8.48
CA GLU A 108 -7.44 4.35 8.53
C GLU A 108 -6.69 5.58 8.01
N PRO A 109 -5.42 5.83 8.38
CA PRO A 109 -4.65 6.92 7.79
C PRO A 109 -4.42 6.77 6.28
N LEU A 110 -4.18 5.55 5.78
CA LEU A 110 -4.04 5.30 4.35
C LEU A 110 -5.35 5.52 3.59
N ARG A 111 -6.49 5.12 4.16
CA ARG A 111 -7.81 5.41 3.59
C ARG A 111 -8.09 6.90 3.52
N ALA A 112 -7.82 7.64 4.59
CA ALA A 112 -7.99 9.09 4.61
C ALA A 112 -7.11 9.76 3.53
N TYR A 113 -5.90 9.25 3.30
CA TYR A 113 -5.02 9.71 2.23
C TYR A 113 -5.64 9.48 0.85
N CYS A 114 -6.20 8.28 0.60
CA CYS A 114 -6.88 7.95 -0.64
C CYS A 114 -8.15 8.76 -0.83
N ASP A 115 -8.97 8.90 0.21
CA ASP A 115 -10.21 9.68 0.18
C ASP A 115 -9.95 11.16 -0.18
N ALA A 116 -8.87 11.73 0.32
CA ALA A 116 -8.46 13.09 -0.02
C ALA A 116 -8.09 13.24 -1.50
N ILE A 117 -7.48 12.23 -2.10
CA ILE A 117 -7.21 12.21 -3.55
C ILE A 117 -8.51 12.10 -4.34
N GLU A 118 -9.45 11.27 -3.90
CA GLU A 118 -10.73 11.04 -4.58
C GLU A 118 -11.69 12.22 -4.47
N ALA A 119 -11.45 13.17 -3.57
CA ALA A 119 -12.30 14.34 -3.36
C ALA A 119 -12.44 15.24 -4.61
N ASP A 120 -11.51 15.18 -5.55
CA ASP A 120 -11.56 15.91 -6.83
C ASP A 120 -12.24 15.14 -7.98
N GLY A 121 -12.77 13.94 -7.72
CA GLY A 121 -13.38 13.06 -8.72
C GLY A 121 -12.44 12.03 -9.33
N SER A 122 -11.17 11.98 -8.91
CA SER A 122 -10.24 10.94 -9.33
C SER A 122 -10.60 9.58 -8.75
N ILE A 123 -10.23 8.51 -9.44
CA ILE A 123 -10.33 7.13 -8.94
C ILE A 123 -8.95 6.73 -8.40
N VAL A 124 -8.87 6.31 -7.15
CA VAL A 124 -7.65 5.75 -6.58
C VAL A 124 -7.61 4.25 -6.80
N VAL A 125 -6.50 3.76 -7.34
CA VAL A 125 -6.16 2.34 -7.41
C VAL A 125 -4.92 2.10 -6.54
N THR A 126 -5.08 1.35 -5.47
CA THR A 126 -3.98 0.99 -4.58
C THR A 126 -3.27 -0.23 -5.12
N ALA A 127 -2.00 -0.09 -5.48
CA ALA A 127 -1.16 -1.21 -5.90
C ALA A 127 -0.45 -1.81 -4.69
N THR A 128 -0.48 -3.13 -4.59
CA THR A 128 0.16 -3.88 -3.49
C THR A 128 1.13 -4.92 -4.01
N GLY A 129 2.18 -5.18 -3.22
CA GLY A 129 3.23 -6.14 -3.53
C GLY A 129 2.91 -7.58 -3.12
N ILE A 130 1.64 -7.95 -2.98
CA ILE A 130 1.23 -9.30 -2.62
C ILE A 130 1.53 -10.25 -3.77
N ARG A 131 2.20 -11.37 -3.46
CA ARG A 131 2.52 -12.42 -4.42
C ARG A 131 1.81 -13.73 -4.09
N ALA A 132 1.42 -14.48 -5.14
CA ALA A 132 0.70 -15.75 -4.99
C ALA A 132 1.50 -16.78 -4.18
N GLU A 133 2.82 -16.82 -4.36
CA GLU A 133 3.72 -17.74 -3.66
C GLU A 133 3.81 -17.52 -2.14
N GLU A 134 3.39 -16.36 -1.65
CA GLU A 134 3.22 -16.10 -0.21
C GLU A 134 1.90 -16.67 0.32
N GLY A 135 1.12 -17.27 -0.55
CA GLY A 135 -0.19 -17.81 -0.26
C GLY A 135 -0.13 -19.04 0.63
N THR A 136 -0.96 -19.07 1.65
CA THR A 136 -1.30 -20.23 2.44
C THR A 136 -2.80 -20.43 2.36
N GLU A 137 -3.29 -21.64 2.64
CA GLU A 137 -4.73 -21.91 2.73
C GLU A 137 -5.44 -20.94 3.69
N LYS A 138 -4.73 -20.47 4.72
CA LYS A 138 -5.27 -19.57 5.76
C LYS A 138 -5.37 -18.10 5.35
N ASN A 139 -4.49 -17.61 4.46
CA ASN A 139 -4.46 -16.20 4.10
C ASN A 139 -5.08 -15.88 2.73
N GLY A 140 -5.40 -16.90 1.93
CA GLY A 140 -6.05 -16.74 0.62
C GLY A 140 -5.24 -16.00 -0.44
N ARG A 141 -3.96 -15.68 -0.19
CA ARG A 141 -3.14 -14.86 -1.10
C ARG A 141 -2.92 -15.51 -2.46
N ALA A 142 -2.83 -16.85 -2.49
CA ALA A 142 -2.60 -17.59 -3.73
C ALA A 142 -3.73 -17.43 -4.77
N THR A 143 -4.95 -17.18 -4.32
CA THR A 143 -6.16 -17.10 -5.15
C THR A 143 -6.72 -15.68 -5.28
N MET A 144 -6.04 -14.68 -4.77
CA MET A 144 -6.48 -13.29 -4.90
C MET A 144 -6.50 -12.87 -6.38
N PRO A 145 -7.55 -12.15 -6.83
CA PRO A 145 -7.57 -11.60 -8.17
C PRO A 145 -6.50 -10.53 -8.36
N GLU A 146 -6.10 -10.30 -9.61
CA GLU A 146 -5.15 -9.21 -9.92
C GLU A 146 -5.74 -7.83 -9.62
N VAL A 147 -7.02 -7.64 -9.96
CA VAL A 147 -7.75 -6.38 -9.71
C VAL A 147 -9.08 -6.69 -9.05
N GLU A 148 -9.42 -5.99 -7.99
CA GLU A 148 -10.72 -6.09 -7.33
C GLU A 148 -11.12 -4.76 -6.69
N ASP A 149 -12.44 -4.56 -6.56
CA ASP A 149 -13.00 -3.56 -5.65
C ASP A 149 -13.13 -4.21 -4.27
N ASP A 150 -12.18 -3.93 -3.40
CA ASP A 150 -12.10 -4.58 -2.08
C ASP A 150 -12.95 -3.80 -1.06
N GLU A 151 -14.11 -4.36 -0.72
CA GLU A 151 -15.02 -3.77 0.27
C GLU A 151 -14.36 -3.56 1.64
N ARG A 152 -13.43 -4.43 2.03
CA ARG A 152 -12.70 -4.32 3.31
C ARG A 152 -11.73 -3.15 3.31
N TRP A 153 -11.11 -2.90 2.17
CA TRP A 153 -10.26 -1.75 1.95
C TRP A 153 -11.07 -0.48 1.66
N GLY A 154 -12.23 -0.64 1.01
CA GLY A 154 -13.10 0.46 0.57
C GLY A 154 -12.66 1.11 -0.73
N GLY A 155 -12.09 0.34 -1.65
CA GLY A 155 -11.67 0.84 -2.95
C GLY A 155 -10.92 -0.18 -3.79
N TRP A 156 -10.47 0.27 -4.96
CA TRP A 156 -9.81 -0.58 -5.92
C TRP A 156 -8.41 -1.00 -5.47
N MET A 157 -8.15 -2.31 -5.58
CA MET A 157 -6.86 -2.94 -5.30
C MET A 157 -6.31 -3.56 -6.57
N TRP A 158 -5.03 -3.36 -6.80
CA TRP A 158 -4.29 -3.97 -7.90
C TRP A 158 -3.05 -4.70 -7.37
N ARG A 159 -2.82 -5.90 -7.87
CA ARG A 159 -1.69 -6.77 -7.48
C ARG A 159 -0.83 -7.08 -8.71
N PRO A 160 -0.06 -6.08 -9.21
CA PRO A 160 0.63 -6.23 -10.49
C PRO A 160 1.73 -7.29 -10.49
N ILE A 161 2.30 -7.60 -9.33
CA ILE A 161 3.37 -8.59 -9.18
C ILE A 161 2.87 -9.92 -8.59
N HIS A 162 1.56 -10.12 -8.53
CA HIS A 162 0.96 -11.31 -7.90
C HIS A 162 1.48 -12.64 -8.45
N LYS A 163 1.74 -12.70 -9.75
CA LYS A 163 2.25 -13.90 -10.44
C LYS A 163 3.78 -13.96 -10.53
N TRP A 164 4.48 -13.00 -9.97
CA TRP A 164 5.94 -13.00 -10.03
C TRP A 164 6.53 -14.01 -9.04
N PRO A 165 7.61 -14.70 -9.42
CA PRO A 165 8.30 -15.62 -8.51
C PRO A 165 9.00 -14.86 -7.37
N ILE A 166 9.25 -15.58 -6.28
CA ILE A 166 9.99 -15.06 -5.12
C ILE A 166 11.47 -14.85 -5.47
#